data_c8180a1f1e8aa683380cd1c71aa38a7f
#
_entry.id   c8180a1f1e8aa683380cd1c71aa38a7f
#
_cell.length_a   1.000
_cell.length_b   1.000
_cell.length_c   1.000
_cell.angle_alpha   90.00
_cell.angle_beta   90.00
_cell.angle_gamma   90.00
#
_symmetry.space_group_name_H-M   'P 1'
#
loop_
_entity.id
_entity.type
_entity.pdbx_description
1 polymer ?
#
loop_
_entity_poly.entity_id
_entity_poly.type
_entity_poly.pdbx_seq_one_letter_code
_entity_poly.pdbx_strand_id
1 'polypeptide(L)'
;MIGDLNNLLLEVKRLIAAGKLNDADAILEPLIKAQPLSQDVARLWCALAMRTNRAVEVLSCAAKVYAHVEGDFYKAHWAHVLGSANFMLLDLSSAQNHFEKSLNHLMALAKSGKVPPQKKNAESRQSGDNAFVSGKAETLLWTICAQLADQGIPAFPYAGTLLGLVRNNRLLESDKDIDIAVWMESWNACCAALEQAGWVRSSMRIDYANYRDYIHPELGITLDVCGLLKNSGQQITGGFALPSYSSEYQRISVFPSFDLVQRATEYGAVWFPRQPEIILTAFYGDWRTPNPYWDTVVSALNLKHFSLLVRCYAYHRLAQNWLTGDLAKAWSYAHQVTLKDPDDVLALRSKQWLERALNRLNRKIPVWPDCQRQRRVYTRMVADLFHEGHVNFLRAARALGTHLTVCVVSDKRVAENKGKQPVMKQAERAAIVAACRYVDAVLTETPASVNPEYMQQHGFNIYTFACASEHERREKLKLCASLPAEMIHELPYTLGISTSDIVSRIIDGAGNRKAEPEKT
;
A
#
# COMPACT_ATOMS: atom_id res chain seq x y z
N MET A 1 -20.12 47.43 -3.54
CA MET A 1 -18.78 46.83 -3.78
C MET A 1 -18.52 45.55 -2.98
N ILE A 2 -18.67 45.50 -1.66
CA ILE A 2 -18.40 44.24 -0.89
C ILE A 2 -19.43 43.13 -1.19
N GLY A 3 -20.71 43.47 -1.41
CA GLY A 3 -21.75 42.49 -1.78
C GLY A 3 -21.52 41.86 -3.16
N ASP A 4 -21.01 42.63 -4.11
CA ASP A 4 -20.69 42.13 -5.46
C ASP A 4 -19.52 41.12 -5.45
N LEU A 5 -18.47 41.38 -4.67
CA LEU A 5 -17.31 40.49 -4.59
C LEU A 5 -17.70 39.14 -4.00
N ASN A 6 -18.47 39.10 -2.91
CA ASN A 6 -18.90 37.83 -2.30
C ASN A 6 -19.76 36.99 -3.26
N ASN A 7 -20.64 37.62 -4.04
CA ASN A 7 -21.46 36.96 -5.04
C ASN A 7 -20.59 36.38 -6.18
N LEU A 8 -19.61 37.15 -6.67
CA LEU A 8 -18.67 36.68 -7.68
C LEU A 8 -17.84 35.49 -7.16
N LEU A 9 -17.33 35.56 -5.94
CA LEU A 9 -16.57 34.41 -5.34
C LEU A 9 -17.45 33.17 -5.11
N LEU A 10 -18.75 33.36 -4.83
CA LEU A 10 -19.70 32.26 -4.72
C LEU A 10 -19.94 31.59 -6.09
N GLU A 11 -20.11 32.42 -7.14
CA GLU A 11 -20.27 31.92 -8.50
C GLU A 11 -19.03 31.16 -8.99
N VAL A 12 -17.84 31.70 -8.73
CA VAL A 12 -16.57 31.02 -9.02
C VAL A 12 -16.54 29.63 -8.37
N LYS A 13 -16.95 29.50 -7.09
CA LYS A 13 -17.01 28.19 -6.39
C LYS A 13 -17.97 27.22 -7.08
N ARG A 14 -19.13 27.72 -7.58
CA ARG A 14 -20.10 26.90 -8.33
C ARG A 14 -19.51 26.43 -9.66
N LEU A 15 -18.87 27.34 -10.41
CA LEU A 15 -18.22 27.02 -11.69
C LEU A 15 -17.10 25.97 -11.51
N ILE A 16 -16.25 26.15 -10.51
CA ILE A 16 -15.19 25.18 -10.18
C ILE A 16 -15.80 23.81 -9.82
N ALA A 17 -16.88 23.80 -9.05
CA ALA A 17 -17.59 22.56 -8.68
C ALA A 17 -18.24 21.87 -9.88
N ALA A 18 -18.70 22.66 -10.86
CA ALA A 18 -19.28 22.17 -12.12
C ALA A 18 -18.24 21.80 -13.19
N GLY A 19 -16.93 21.91 -12.89
CA GLY A 19 -15.86 21.64 -13.85
C GLY A 19 -15.65 22.73 -14.92
N LYS A 20 -16.38 23.84 -14.86
CA LYS A 20 -16.28 24.97 -15.79
C LYS A 20 -15.09 25.88 -15.44
N LEU A 21 -13.86 25.33 -15.60
CA LEU A 21 -12.65 25.98 -15.12
C LEU A 21 -12.31 27.27 -15.89
N ASN A 22 -12.57 27.32 -17.21
CA ASN A 22 -12.34 28.51 -18.03
C ASN A 22 -13.25 29.65 -17.64
N ASP A 23 -14.53 29.37 -17.36
CA ASP A 23 -15.50 30.38 -16.94
C ASP A 23 -15.12 30.95 -15.54
N ALA A 24 -14.67 30.09 -14.65
CA ALA A 24 -14.16 30.47 -13.34
C ALA A 24 -12.91 31.36 -13.44
N ASP A 25 -12.01 31.05 -14.38
CA ASP A 25 -10.78 31.80 -14.62
C ASP A 25 -11.07 33.19 -15.18
N ALA A 26 -12.02 33.33 -16.11
CA ALA A 26 -12.44 34.61 -16.66
C ALA A 26 -12.94 35.59 -15.59
N ILE A 27 -13.50 35.08 -14.48
CA ILE A 27 -13.92 35.92 -13.35
C ILE A 27 -12.75 36.21 -12.41
N LEU A 28 -11.89 35.22 -12.11
CA LEU A 28 -10.83 35.36 -11.12
C LEU A 28 -9.61 36.15 -11.62
N GLU A 29 -9.27 36.04 -12.89
CA GLU A 29 -8.08 36.69 -13.46
C GLU A 29 -8.09 38.22 -13.34
N PRO A 30 -9.19 38.93 -13.62
CA PRO A 30 -9.30 40.37 -13.35
C PRO A 30 -9.27 40.71 -11.86
N LEU A 31 -9.90 39.87 -11.01
CA LEU A 31 -9.97 40.10 -9.57
C LEU A 31 -8.60 39.99 -8.90
N ILE A 32 -7.79 39.00 -9.26
CA ILE A 32 -6.45 38.84 -8.67
C ILE A 32 -5.50 39.94 -9.11
N LYS A 33 -5.65 40.46 -10.34
CA LYS A 33 -4.89 41.63 -10.82
C LYS A 33 -5.27 42.92 -10.06
N ALA A 34 -6.56 43.11 -9.79
CA ALA A 34 -7.04 44.25 -9.06
C ALA A 34 -6.76 44.18 -7.55
N GLN A 35 -6.77 43.01 -6.97
CA GLN A 35 -6.63 42.78 -5.53
C GLN A 35 -5.63 41.65 -5.21
N PRO A 36 -4.34 41.83 -5.52
CA PRO A 36 -3.34 40.74 -5.43
C PRO A 36 -3.04 40.26 -4.01
N LEU A 37 -3.44 41.02 -2.98
CA LEU A 37 -3.26 40.67 -1.57
C LEU A 37 -4.57 40.21 -0.88
N SER A 38 -5.69 40.18 -1.61
CA SER A 38 -6.95 39.67 -1.08
C SER A 38 -6.85 38.15 -0.87
N GLN A 39 -6.87 37.70 0.39
CA GLN A 39 -6.72 36.29 0.72
C GLN A 39 -7.82 35.42 0.10
N ASP A 40 -9.07 35.93 0.03
CA ASP A 40 -10.19 35.16 -0.50
C ASP A 40 -10.10 34.99 -2.03
N VAL A 41 -9.73 36.05 -2.75
CA VAL A 41 -9.49 36.01 -4.19
C VAL A 41 -8.28 35.10 -4.49
N ALA A 42 -7.14 35.35 -3.85
CA ALA A 42 -5.91 34.62 -4.07
C ALA A 42 -6.06 33.11 -3.77
N ARG A 43 -6.82 32.76 -2.73
CA ARG A 43 -7.08 31.35 -2.39
C ARG A 43 -7.85 30.61 -3.47
N LEU A 44 -8.91 31.23 -4.02
CA LEU A 44 -9.69 30.62 -5.10
C LEU A 44 -8.90 30.60 -6.40
N TRP A 45 -8.19 31.68 -6.71
CA TRP A 45 -7.36 31.75 -7.89
C TRP A 45 -6.22 30.72 -7.84
N CYS A 46 -5.48 30.61 -6.74
CA CYS A 46 -4.44 29.58 -6.59
C CYS A 46 -5.03 28.16 -6.69
N ALA A 47 -6.20 27.91 -6.10
CA ALA A 47 -6.85 26.60 -6.20
C ALA A 47 -7.22 26.25 -7.65
N LEU A 48 -7.67 27.23 -8.43
CA LEU A 48 -7.96 27.06 -9.86
C LEU A 48 -6.67 26.91 -10.67
N ALA A 49 -5.68 27.79 -10.47
CA ALA A 49 -4.40 27.77 -11.16
C ALA A 49 -3.63 26.44 -10.92
N MET A 50 -3.74 25.88 -9.72
CA MET A 50 -3.22 24.54 -9.43
C MET A 50 -3.94 23.46 -10.25
N ARG A 51 -5.23 23.57 -10.52
CA ARG A 51 -5.99 22.63 -11.35
C ARG A 51 -5.71 22.77 -12.85
N THR A 52 -5.30 23.96 -13.28
CA THR A 52 -4.96 24.30 -14.67
C THR A 52 -3.45 24.31 -14.94
N ASN A 53 -2.67 23.64 -14.11
CA ASN A 53 -1.22 23.44 -14.24
C ASN A 53 -0.37 24.73 -14.28
N ARG A 54 -0.81 25.79 -13.58
CA ARG A 54 -0.12 27.09 -13.48
C ARG A 54 0.66 27.24 -12.16
N ALA A 55 1.40 26.21 -11.76
CA ALA A 55 2.09 26.16 -10.47
C ALA A 55 3.13 27.29 -10.29
N VAL A 56 3.81 27.73 -11.36
CA VAL A 56 4.78 28.84 -11.32
C VAL A 56 4.09 30.16 -10.95
N GLU A 57 2.92 30.41 -11.53
CA GLU A 57 2.13 31.60 -11.21
C GLU A 57 1.61 31.58 -9.77
N VAL A 58 1.21 30.36 -9.29
CA VAL A 58 0.81 30.15 -7.90
C VAL A 58 1.94 30.49 -6.93
N LEU A 59 3.20 30.12 -7.23
CA LEU A 59 4.35 30.48 -6.39
C LEU A 59 4.46 32.00 -6.24
N SER A 60 4.38 32.76 -7.36
CA SER A 60 4.46 34.20 -7.32
C SER A 60 3.33 34.85 -6.52
N CYS A 61 2.08 34.40 -6.74
CA CYS A 61 0.93 34.91 -6.01
C CYS A 61 1.00 34.56 -4.51
N ALA A 62 1.21 33.29 -4.18
CA ALA A 62 1.22 32.81 -2.81
C ALA A 62 2.36 33.43 -1.98
N ALA A 63 3.54 33.66 -2.58
CA ALA A 63 4.67 34.30 -1.89
C ALA A 63 4.34 35.75 -1.49
N LYS A 64 3.69 36.52 -2.38
CA LYS A 64 3.23 37.89 -2.07
C LYS A 64 2.24 37.89 -0.90
N VAL A 65 1.24 37.02 -0.95
CA VAL A 65 0.24 36.95 0.13
C VAL A 65 0.88 36.43 1.43
N TYR A 66 1.73 35.41 1.39
CA TYR A 66 2.43 34.89 2.56
C TYR A 66 3.26 35.96 3.29
N ALA A 67 3.90 36.87 2.56
CA ALA A 67 4.69 37.96 3.13
C ALA A 67 3.84 38.93 3.96
N HIS A 68 2.58 39.16 3.60
CA HIS A 68 1.70 40.18 4.18
C HIS A 68 0.65 39.65 5.16
N VAL A 69 0.39 38.30 5.18
CA VAL A 69 -0.59 37.75 6.12
C VAL A 69 -0.04 37.68 7.54
N GLU A 70 -0.92 37.87 8.50
CA GLU A 70 -0.62 37.70 9.92
C GLU A 70 -1.40 36.50 10.51
N GLY A 71 -0.90 35.99 11.62
CA GLY A 71 -1.48 34.86 12.36
C GLY A 71 -1.13 33.50 11.80
N ASP A 72 -0.89 32.55 12.72
CA ASP A 72 -0.35 31.22 12.41
C ASP A 72 -1.23 30.42 11.45
N PHE A 73 -2.56 30.55 11.53
CA PHE A 73 -3.45 29.83 10.63
C PHE A 73 -3.24 30.23 9.16
N TYR A 74 -3.19 31.53 8.88
CA TYR A 74 -3.00 32.04 7.51
C TYR A 74 -1.57 31.78 7.02
N LYS A 75 -0.57 31.97 7.88
CA LYS A 75 0.82 31.59 7.58
C LYS A 75 0.93 30.11 7.23
N ALA A 76 0.31 29.23 8.02
CA ALA A 76 0.28 27.79 7.73
C ALA A 76 -0.36 27.48 6.37
N HIS A 77 -1.52 28.11 6.08
CA HIS A 77 -2.23 27.90 4.83
C HIS A 77 -1.37 28.30 3.61
N TRP A 78 -0.79 29.48 3.63
CA TRP A 78 -0.02 29.98 2.49
C TRP A 78 1.33 29.26 2.34
N ALA A 79 1.97 28.88 3.43
CA ALA A 79 3.13 28.00 3.38
C ALA A 79 2.77 26.64 2.75
N HIS A 80 1.60 26.06 3.08
CA HIS A 80 1.12 24.84 2.46
C HIS A 80 0.86 25.01 0.95
N VAL A 81 0.29 26.14 0.51
CA VAL A 81 0.07 26.45 -0.92
C VAL A 81 1.41 26.52 -1.66
N LEU A 82 2.41 27.22 -1.09
CA LEU A 82 3.77 27.30 -1.64
C LEU A 82 4.42 25.90 -1.73
N GLY A 83 4.31 25.10 -0.67
CA GLY A 83 4.80 23.73 -0.68
C GLY A 83 4.15 22.88 -1.76
N SER A 84 2.83 23.02 -1.93
CA SER A 84 2.08 22.27 -2.95
C SER A 84 2.48 22.67 -4.37
N ALA A 85 2.72 23.94 -4.63
CA ALA A 85 3.16 24.42 -5.94
C ALA A 85 4.59 23.94 -6.27
N ASN A 86 5.52 24.01 -5.31
CA ASN A 86 6.87 23.45 -5.47
C ASN A 86 6.84 21.93 -5.68
N PHE A 87 5.96 21.21 -4.97
CA PHE A 87 5.79 19.76 -5.14
C PHE A 87 5.33 19.41 -6.57
N MET A 88 4.39 20.17 -7.12
CA MET A 88 3.96 20.00 -8.52
C MET A 88 5.09 20.25 -9.52
N LEU A 89 5.98 21.16 -9.22
CA LEU A 89 7.16 21.48 -10.05
C LEU A 89 8.33 20.53 -9.80
N LEU A 90 8.16 19.56 -8.90
CA LEU A 90 9.19 18.61 -8.45
C LEU A 90 10.41 19.28 -7.80
N ASP A 91 10.31 20.53 -7.36
CA ASP A 91 11.28 21.12 -6.43
C ASP A 91 10.97 20.60 -5.01
N LEU A 92 11.39 19.36 -4.76
CA LEU A 92 11.07 18.64 -3.54
C LEU A 92 11.73 19.27 -2.30
N SER A 93 12.89 19.88 -2.45
CA SER A 93 13.58 20.54 -1.34
C SER A 93 12.83 21.79 -0.88
N SER A 94 12.41 22.65 -1.82
CA SER A 94 11.58 23.81 -1.51
C SER A 94 10.20 23.40 -1.01
N ALA A 95 9.62 22.34 -1.57
CA ALA A 95 8.34 21.79 -1.13
C ALA A 95 8.42 21.35 0.35
N GLN A 96 9.43 20.56 0.71
CA GLN A 96 9.65 20.13 2.08
C GLN A 96 9.76 21.33 3.03
N ASN A 97 10.62 22.29 2.72
CA ASN A 97 10.82 23.49 3.56
C ASN A 97 9.51 24.25 3.80
N HIS A 98 8.67 24.42 2.77
CA HIS A 98 7.39 25.11 2.92
C HIS A 98 6.36 24.28 3.70
N PHE A 99 6.32 22.96 3.54
CA PHE A 99 5.47 22.11 4.36
C PHE A 99 5.91 22.11 5.83
N GLU A 100 7.21 22.10 6.10
CA GLU A 100 7.76 22.24 7.46
C GLU A 100 7.37 23.57 8.10
N LYS A 101 7.44 24.69 7.37
CA LYS A 101 6.93 25.99 7.84
C LYS A 101 5.44 25.93 8.15
N SER A 102 4.64 25.31 7.28
CA SER A 102 3.21 25.12 7.50
C SER A 102 2.94 24.35 8.81
N LEU A 103 3.61 23.22 9.01
CA LEU A 103 3.47 22.41 10.21
C LEU A 103 3.93 23.14 11.49
N ASN A 104 5.00 23.92 11.41
CA ASN A 104 5.47 24.72 12.55
C ASN A 104 4.43 25.79 12.96
N HIS A 105 3.79 26.47 12.01
CA HIS A 105 2.70 27.40 12.30
C HIS A 105 1.47 26.70 12.87
N LEU A 106 1.11 25.50 12.37
CA LEU A 106 0.01 24.70 12.94
C LEU A 106 0.30 24.26 14.38
N MET A 107 1.54 23.91 14.68
CA MET A 107 1.94 23.59 16.06
C MET A 107 1.89 24.84 16.96
N ALA A 108 2.28 26.02 16.48
CA ALA A 108 2.17 27.28 17.21
C ALA A 108 0.69 27.62 17.50
N LEU A 109 -0.18 27.43 16.50
CA LEU A 109 -1.63 27.56 16.66
C LEU A 109 -2.18 26.61 17.73
N ALA A 110 -1.79 25.33 17.68
CA ALA A 110 -2.20 24.34 18.66
C ALA A 110 -1.69 24.63 20.07
N LYS A 111 -0.47 25.20 20.20
CA LYS A 111 0.11 25.65 21.46
C LYS A 111 -0.73 26.78 22.08
N SER A 112 -1.27 27.70 21.29
CA SER A 112 -2.17 28.75 21.75
C SER A 112 -3.59 28.27 22.12
N GLY A 113 -3.84 26.97 22.04
CA GLY A 113 -5.15 26.37 22.33
C GLY A 113 -6.17 26.45 21.19
N LYS A 114 -5.79 27.05 20.07
CA LYS A 114 -6.68 27.21 18.89
C LYS A 114 -6.61 25.95 18.01
N VAL A 115 -7.74 25.65 17.38
CA VAL A 115 -7.87 24.55 16.41
C VAL A 115 -8.37 25.17 15.09
N PRO A 116 -7.86 24.75 13.93
CA PRO A 116 -8.39 25.20 12.66
C PRO A 116 -9.90 24.97 12.56
N PRO A 117 -10.64 25.84 11.85
CA PRO A 117 -12.07 25.68 11.69
C PRO A 117 -12.34 24.37 10.95
N GLN A 118 -13.22 23.55 11.53
CA GLN A 118 -13.65 22.34 10.86
C GLN A 118 -14.43 22.68 9.60
N LYS A 119 -14.08 22.05 8.48
CA LYS A 119 -15.07 21.91 7.42
C LYS A 119 -16.28 21.23 8.07
N LYS A 120 -17.44 21.89 8.10
CA LYS A 120 -18.70 21.16 8.24
C LYS A 120 -18.60 20.02 7.24
N ASN A 121 -18.73 18.78 7.72
CA ASN A 121 -18.80 17.62 6.84
C ASN A 121 -19.72 18.06 5.70
N ALA A 122 -19.19 18.10 4.49
CA ALA A 122 -20.07 18.07 3.33
C ALA A 122 -20.94 16.84 3.63
N GLU A 123 -22.20 17.08 3.88
CA GLU A 123 -23.20 16.04 4.11
C GLU A 123 -22.83 14.91 3.18
N SER A 124 -22.67 13.74 3.73
CA SER A 124 -22.32 12.53 3.01
C SER A 124 -23.02 12.63 1.67
N ARG A 125 -22.25 12.74 0.57
CA ARG A 125 -22.81 12.79 -0.77
C ARG A 125 -23.83 11.69 -0.79
N GLN A 126 -25.10 12.08 -0.98
CA GLN A 126 -26.22 11.16 -0.95
C GLN A 126 -25.84 9.92 -1.75
N SER A 127 -25.94 8.77 -1.14
CA SER A 127 -25.48 7.46 -1.61
C SER A 127 -26.22 6.96 -2.87
N GLY A 128 -26.92 7.82 -3.59
CA GLY A 128 -27.75 7.44 -4.73
C GLY A 128 -27.02 7.16 -6.04
N ASP A 129 -25.83 7.74 -6.26
CA ASP A 129 -25.12 7.66 -7.55
C ASP A 129 -23.62 7.30 -7.41
N ASN A 130 -23.23 6.63 -6.35
CA ASN A 130 -21.85 6.14 -6.26
C ASN A 130 -21.69 4.92 -7.16
N ALA A 131 -20.90 5.07 -8.24
CA ALA A 131 -20.63 4.02 -9.22
C ALA A 131 -20.04 2.73 -8.60
N PHE A 132 -19.33 2.84 -7.48
CA PHE A 132 -18.79 1.69 -6.74
C PHE A 132 -19.87 0.93 -5.97
N VAL A 133 -20.82 1.64 -5.36
CA VAL A 133 -21.96 1.03 -4.64
C VAL A 133 -22.94 0.39 -5.62
N SER A 134 -23.15 0.99 -6.80
CA SER A 134 -24.09 0.49 -7.82
C SER A 134 -23.54 -0.67 -8.66
N GLY A 135 -22.28 -1.08 -8.47
CA GLY A 135 -21.62 -2.13 -9.25
C GLY A 135 -21.12 -1.68 -10.65
N LYS A 136 -21.39 -0.45 -11.08
CA LYS A 136 -20.95 0.06 -12.40
C LYS A 136 -19.43 0.07 -12.54
N ALA A 137 -18.71 0.40 -11.47
CA ALA A 137 -17.25 0.38 -11.46
C ALA A 137 -16.69 -1.04 -11.64
N GLU A 138 -17.35 -2.05 -11.05
CA GLU A 138 -16.92 -3.44 -11.16
C GLU A 138 -17.18 -4.00 -12.57
N THR A 139 -18.35 -3.71 -13.14
CA THR A 139 -18.64 -4.02 -14.55
C THR A 139 -17.60 -3.39 -15.48
N LEU A 140 -17.25 -2.12 -15.26
CA LEU A 140 -16.27 -1.39 -16.05
C LEU A 140 -14.88 -2.00 -15.92
N LEU A 141 -14.45 -2.36 -14.71
CA LEU A 141 -13.17 -3.04 -14.45
C LEU A 141 -13.06 -4.32 -15.28
N TRP A 142 -14.06 -5.19 -15.20
CA TRP A 142 -14.00 -6.48 -15.89
C TRP A 142 -14.09 -6.33 -17.40
N THR A 143 -14.90 -5.40 -17.88
CA THR A 143 -15.01 -5.09 -19.32
C THR A 143 -13.66 -4.63 -19.88
N ILE A 144 -12.97 -3.68 -19.22
CA ILE A 144 -11.68 -3.18 -19.70
C ILE A 144 -10.57 -4.23 -19.58
N CYS A 145 -10.55 -5.03 -18.50
CA CYS A 145 -9.58 -6.11 -18.36
C CYS A 145 -9.74 -7.18 -19.43
N ALA A 146 -10.98 -7.52 -19.81
CA ALA A 146 -11.25 -8.47 -20.90
C ALA A 146 -10.82 -7.90 -22.26
N GLN A 147 -11.19 -6.65 -22.57
CA GLN A 147 -10.78 -5.98 -23.81
C GLN A 147 -9.27 -5.88 -23.99
N LEU A 148 -8.53 -5.60 -22.90
CA LEU A 148 -7.08 -5.57 -22.91
C LEU A 148 -6.49 -6.99 -23.08
N ALA A 149 -7.08 -8.00 -22.45
CA ALA A 149 -6.64 -9.38 -22.58
C ALA A 149 -6.84 -9.92 -24.00
N ASP A 150 -7.94 -9.58 -24.67
CA ASP A 150 -8.22 -9.93 -26.07
C ASP A 150 -7.20 -9.33 -27.03
N GLN A 151 -6.59 -8.20 -26.66
CA GLN A 151 -5.49 -7.56 -27.39
C GLN A 151 -4.11 -8.10 -27.00
N GLY A 152 -4.05 -9.14 -26.16
CA GLY A 152 -2.78 -9.72 -25.67
C GLY A 152 -2.09 -8.87 -24.61
N ILE A 153 -2.76 -7.90 -24.02
CA ILE A 153 -2.21 -7.01 -22.98
C ILE A 153 -2.56 -7.59 -21.60
N PRO A 154 -1.59 -8.07 -20.80
CA PRO A 154 -1.83 -8.71 -19.51
C PRO A 154 -2.06 -7.68 -18.39
N ALA A 155 -3.12 -6.88 -18.50
CA ALA A 155 -3.56 -5.98 -17.44
C ALA A 155 -4.37 -6.75 -16.38
N PHE A 156 -4.18 -6.40 -15.11
CA PHE A 156 -4.81 -7.09 -13.98
C PHE A 156 -5.17 -6.13 -12.85
N PRO A 157 -6.20 -6.45 -12.03
CA PRO A 157 -6.56 -5.65 -10.85
C PRO A 157 -5.38 -5.49 -9.89
N TYR A 158 -5.22 -4.29 -9.34
CA TYR A 158 -4.08 -3.92 -8.51
C TYR A 158 -4.52 -3.12 -7.28
N ALA A 159 -3.61 -2.85 -6.34
CA ALA A 159 -3.79 -1.98 -5.18
C ALA A 159 -5.15 -2.12 -4.47
N GLY A 160 -5.93 -1.04 -4.33
CA GLY A 160 -7.25 -1.01 -3.68
C GLY A 160 -8.27 -1.92 -4.36
N THR A 161 -8.28 -1.92 -5.67
CA THR A 161 -9.15 -2.79 -6.48
C THR A 161 -8.89 -4.28 -6.20
N LEU A 162 -7.62 -4.71 -6.22
CA LEU A 162 -7.26 -6.10 -5.90
C LEU A 162 -7.62 -6.45 -4.45
N LEU A 163 -7.39 -5.52 -3.52
CA LEU A 163 -7.74 -5.70 -2.11
C LEU A 163 -9.24 -5.95 -1.93
N GLY A 164 -10.09 -5.14 -2.56
CA GLY A 164 -11.53 -5.29 -2.51
C GLY A 164 -11.99 -6.64 -3.04
N LEU A 165 -11.53 -7.01 -4.24
CA LEU A 165 -11.89 -8.27 -4.89
C LEU A 165 -11.48 -9.50 -4.07
N VAL A 166 -10.31 -9.48 -3.43
CA VAL A 166 -9.80 -10.65 -2.67
C VAL A 166 -10.39 -10.71 -1.26
N ARG A 167 -10.53 -9.57 -0.59
CA ARG A 167 -11.01 -9.50 0.79
C ARG A 167 -12.53 -9.56 0.91
N ASN A 168 -13.23 -8.84 0.04
CA ASN A 168 -14.68 -8.62 0.14
C ASN A 168 -15.46 -9.31 -0.99
N ASN A 169 -14.76 -9.93 -1.96
CA ASN A 169 -15.32 -10.48 -3.20
C ASN A 169 -16.08 -9.43 -4.04
N ARG A 170 -15.74 -8.16 -3.90
CA ARG A 170 -16.26 -7.01 -4.65
C ARG A 170 -15.35 -5.81 -4.47
N LEU A 171 -15.51 -4.76 -5.27
CA LEU A 171 -14.81 -3.49 -5.06
C LEU A 171 -15.19 -2.88 -3.71
N LEU A 172 -14.26 -2.11 -3.13
CA LEU A 172 -14.51 -1.40 -1.88
C LEU A 172 -15.47 -0.23 -2.14
N GLU A 173 -16.55 -0.14 -1.39
CA GLU A 173 -17.56 0.94 -1.51
C GLU A 173 -16.97 2.33 -1.23
N SER A 174 -15.87 2.39 -0.48
CA SER A 174 -15.15 3.62 -0.16
C SER A 174 -14.16 4.06 -1.23
N ASP A 175 -13.88 3.23 -2.23
CA ASP A 175 -12.97 3.56 -3.31
C ASP A 175 -13.56 4.63 -4.23
N LYS A 176 -12.68 5.31 -4.97
CA LYS A 176 -13.03 6.42 -5.87
C LYS A 176 -12.47 6.20 -7.26
N ASP A 177 -11.60 5.22 -7.40
CA ASP A 177 -10.82 4.87 -8.57
C ASP A 177 -10.73 3.37 -8.74
N ILE A 178 -10.50 2.94 -9.95
CA ILE A 178 -10.17 1.57 -10.30
C ILE A 178 -8.66 1.50 -10.51
N ASP A 179 -7.98 0.60 -9.82
CA ASP A 179 -6.55 0.36 -10.00
C ASP A 179 -6.33 -0.88 -10.88
N ILE A 180 -5.54 -0.74 -11.95
CA ILE A 180 -4.99 -1.87 -12.69
C ILE A 180 -3.48 -1.76 -12.79
N ALA A 181 -2.81 -2.89 -12.95
CA ALA A 181 -1.38 -2.91 -13.27
C ALA A 181 -1.12 -3.65 -14.57
N VAL A 182 -0.01 -3.29 -15.23
CA VAL A 182 0.47 -3.91 -16.46
C VAL A 182 2.00 -4.00 -16.40
N TRP A 183 2.58 -4.97 -17.09
CA TRP A 183 4.03 -5.02 -17.25
C TRP A 183 4.54 -3.85 -18.10
N MET A 184 5.70 -3.29 -17.77
CA MET A 184 6.28 -2.15 -18.52
C MET A 184 6.49 -2.46 -20.01
N GLU A 185 6.70 -3.71 -20.37
CA GLU A 185 6.78 -4.16 -21.78
C GLU A 185 5.48 -3.93 -22.56
N SER A 186 4.32 -3.98 -21.88
CA SER A 186 2.99 -3.74 -22.46
C SER A 186 2.45 -2.34 -22.17
N TRP A 187 3.23 -1.47 -21.51
CA TRP A 187 2.80 -0.16 -21.05
C TRP A 187 2.23 0.73 -22.15
N ASN A 188 2.98 0.92 -23.23
CA ASN A 188 2.55 1.79 -24.33
C ASN A 188 1.31 1.23 -25.05
N ALA A 189 1.24 -0.08 -25.24
CA ALA A 189 0.08 -0.75 -25.84
C ALA A 189 -1.17 -0.58 -24.97
N CYS A 190 -1.04 -0.73 -23.66
CA CYS A 190 -2.14 -0.53 -22.70
C CYS A 190 -2.67 0.92 -22.77
N CYS A 191 -1.78 1.91 -22.69
CA CYS A 191 -2.17 3.32 -22.77
C CYS A 191 -2.88 3.65 -24.09
N ALA A 192 -2.36 3.18 -25.22
CA ALA A 192 -2.98 3.39 -26.53
C ALA A 192 -4.35 2.72 -26.65
N ALA A 193 -4.50 1.49 -26.12
CA ALA A 193 -5.76 0.76 -26.14
C ALA A 193 -6.86 1.48 -25.31
N LEU A 194 -6.49 2.04 -24.14
CA LEU A 194 -7.39 2.82 -23.29
C LEU A 194 -7.84 4.11 -24.00
N GLU A 195 -6.92 4.83 -24.62
CA GLU A 195 -7.23 6.06 -25.36
C GLU A 195 -8.13 5.77 -26.57
N GLN A 196 -7.88 4.66 -27.29
CA GLN A 196 -8.76 4.18 -28.39
C GLN A 196 -10.14 3.75 -27.91
N ALA A 197 -10.24 3.20 -26.70
CA ALA A 197 -11.52 2.86 -26.05
C ALA A 197 -12.27 4.10 -25.51
N GLY A 198 -11.76 5.31 -25.74
CA GLY A 198 -12.42 6.57 -25.37
C GLY A 198 -12.10 7.07 -23.95
N TRP A 199 -11.18 6.43 -23.23
CA TRP A 199 -10.72 6.95 -21.95
C TRP A 199 -9.92 8.24 -22.14
N VAL A 200 -10.23 9.25 -21.33
CA VAL A 200 -9.57 10.55 -21.41
C VAL A 200 -8.46 10.60 -20.37
N ARG A 201 -7.23 10.78 -20.82
CA ARG A 201 -6.10 10.99 -19.91
C ARG A 201 -6.37 12.22 -19.03
N SER A 202 -6.29 12.05 -17.73
CA SER A 202 -6.37 13.15 -16.79
C SER A 202 -5.18 14.10 -16.99
N SER A 203 -5.40 15.38 -16.76
CA SER A 203 -4.32 16.38 -16.77
C SER A 203 -3.47 16.22 -15.51
N MET A 204 -2.68 15.13 -15.46
CA MET A 204 -1.76 14.90 -14.36
C MET A 204 -0.75 16.02 -14.23
N ARG A 205 -0.51 16.38 -12.99
CA ARG A 205 0.41 17.46 -12.61
C ARG A 205 1.86 17.03 -12.64
N ILE A 206 2.12 15.73 -12.43
CA ILE A 206 3.44 15.10 -12.46
C ILE A 206 3.39 13.95 -13.46
N ASP A 207 4.23 14.00 -14.49
CA ASP A 207 4.30 12.97 -15.52
C ASP A 207 5.24 11.84 -15.07
N TYR A 208 4.67 10.83 -14.43
CA TYR A 208 5.40 9.62 -14.04
C TYR A 208 5.59 8.69 -15.24
N ALA A 209 6.74 8.04 -15.35
CA ALA A 209 7.03 7.15 -16.47
C ALA A 209 6.21 5.84 -16.45
N ASN A 210 5.70 5.45 -15.29
CA ASN A 210 5.03 4.17 -15.08
C ASN A 210 3.70 4.29 -14.33
N TYR A 211 3.07 5.46 -14.36
CA TYR A 211 1.76 5.68 -13.78
C TYR A 211 0.98 6.70 -14.60
N ARG A 212 -0.28 6.41 -14.89
CA ARG A 212 -1.22 7.32 -15.53
C ARG A 212 -2.61 7.12 -14.96
N ASP A 213 -3.35 8.21 -14.87
CA ASP A 213 -4.77 8.19 -14.54
C ASP A 213 -5.61 8.63 -15.75
N TYR A 214 -6.72 7.94 -15.90
CA TYR A 214 -7.72 8.16 -16.95
C TYR A 214 -9.09 8.40 -16.32
N ILE A 215 -9.95 9.11 -17.03
CA ILE A 215 -11.33 9.36 -16.61
C ILE A 215 -12.27 8.81 -17.70
N HIS A 216 -13.24 8.00 -17.30
CA HIS A 216 -14.29 7.56 -18.19
C HIS A 216 -15.21 8.75 -18.53
N PRO A 217 -15.38 9.13 -19.81
CA PRO A 217 -16.03 10.40 -20.18
C PRO A 217 -17.49 10.49 -19.73
N GLU A 218 -18.22 9.38 -19.72
CA GLU A 218 -19.65 9.36 -19.37
C GLU A 218 -19.87 9.10 -17.86
N LEU A 219 -19.08 8.21 -17.26
CA LEU A 219 -19.30 7.77 -15.87
C LEU A 219 -18.51 8.58 -14.85
N GLY A 220 -17.50 9.33 -15.29
CA GLY A 220 -16.61 10.10 -14.41
C GLY A 220 -15.78 9.23 -13.45
N ILE A 221 -15.70 7.91 -13.72
CA ILE A 221 -14.88 6.98 -12.95
C ILE A 221 -13.41 7.15 -13.33
N THR A 222 -12.54 7.25 -12.35
CA THR A 222 -11.08 7.29 -12.55
C THR A 222 -10.53 5.86 -12.65
N LEU A 223 -9.61 5.65 -13.60
CA LEU A 223 -8.84 4.43 -13.77
C LEU A 223 -7.36 4.75 -13.62
N ASP A 224 -6.74 4.19 -12.60
CA ASP A 224 -5.31 4.30 -12.32
C ASP A 224 -4.57 3.12 -12.96
N VAL A 225 -3.62 3.41 -13.85
CA VAL A 225 -2.79 2.40 -14.53
C VAL A 225 -1.38 2.46 -13.97
N CYS A 226 -0.92 1.34 -13.42
CA CYS A 226 0.39 1.19 -12.82
C CYS A 226 1.29 0.27 -13.64
N GLY A 227 2.44 0.77 -14.10
CA GLY A 227 3.46 -0.03 -14.77
C GLY A 227 4.37 -0.74 -13.78
N LEU A 228 4.53 -2.06 -13.92
CA LEU A 228 5.41 -2.89 -13.11
C LEU A 228 6.58 -3.44 -13.94
N LEU A 229 7.79 -3.40 -13.37
CA LEU A 229 9.00 -3.87 -14.02
C LEU A 229 9.51 -5.16 -13.35
N LYS A 230 9.73 -6.21 -14.15
CA LYS A 230 10.41 -7.43 -13.70
C LYS A 230 11.92 -7.21 -13.76
N ASN A 231 12.59 -7.37 -12.63
CA ASN A 231 14.05 -7.27 -12.54
C ASN A 231 14.71 -8.66 -12.67
N SER A 232 15.97 -8.68 -13.08
CA SER A 232 16.77 -9.92 -13.26
C SER A 232 16.90 -10.77 -11.98
N GLY A 233 16.67 -10.20 -10.78
CA GLY A 233 16.73 -10.87 -9.47
C GLY A 233 15.39 -11.45 -8.98
N GLN A 234 14.43 -11.76 -9.83
CA GLN A 234 13.10 -12.25 -9.46
C GLN A 234 12.29 -11.28 -8.58
N GLN A 235 12.65 -10.02 -8.53
CA GLN A 235 11.88 -8.97 -7.88
C GLN A 235 11.07 -8.20 -8.90
N ILE A 236 9.92 -7.71 -8.48
CA ILE A 236 9.08 -6.82 -9.27
C ILE A 236 9.10 -5.45 -8.60
N THR A 237 9.33 -4.41 -9.39
CA THR A 237 9.31 -3.03 -8.92
C THR A 237 8.17 -2.25 -9.57
N GLY A 238 7.59 -1.35 -8.80
CA GLY A 238 6.56 -0.42 -9.22
C GLY A 238 6.68 0.89 -8.44
N GLY A 239 5.62 1.67 -8.42
CA GLY A 239 5.57 2.94 -7.71
C GLY A 239 5.46 4.13 -8.66
N PHE A 240 6.12 5.24 -8.33
CA PHE A 240 6.10 6.47 -9.13
C PHE A 240 7.50 6.78 -9.63
N ALA A 241 7.79 6.41 -10.87
CA ALA A 241 9.09 6.57 -11.49
C ALA A 241 9.24 7.97 -12.11
N LEU A 242 10.32 8.65 -11.72
CA LEU A 242 10.73 9.94 -12.25
C LEU A 242 12.11 9.79 -12.89
N PRO A 243 12.22 9.54 -14.20
CA PRO A 243 13.49 9.20 -14.87
C PRO A 243 14.61 10.22 -14.70
N SER A 244 14.26 11.50 -14.55
CA SER A 244 15.21 12.61 -14.37
C SER A 244 15.75 12.72 -12.93
N TYR A 245 15.28 11.87 -12.00
CA TYR A 245 15.67 11.90 -10.59
C TYR A 245 16.34 10.60 -10.18
N SER A 246 17.31 10.67 -9.28
CA SER A 246 17.90 9.46 -8.70
C SER A 246 16.85 8.64 -7.93
N SER A 247 17.10 7.35 -7.76
CA SER A 247 16.16 6.44 -7.08
C SER A 247 15.82 6.88 -5.65
N GLU A 248 16.70 7.64 -5.00
CA GLU A 248 16.51 8.16 -3.63
C GLU A 248 15.35 9.16 -3.51
N TYR A 249 15.03 9.84 -4.60
CA TYR A 249 13.92 10.81 -4.64
C TYR A 249 12.60 10.19 -5.05
N GLN A 250 12.62 8.98 -5.62
CA GLN A 250 11.44 8.33 -6.20
C GLN A 250 10.71 7.46 -5.18
N ARG A 251 9.41 7.28 -5.40
CA ARG A 251 8.63 6.29 -4.64
C ARG A 251 8.73 4.93 -5.34
N ILE A 252 9.52 4.03 -4.78
CA ILE A 252 9.73 2.67 -5.33
C ILE A 252 9.09 1.65 -4.40
N SER A 253 8.18 0.83 -4.93
CA SER A 253 7.63 -0.37 -4.27
C SER A 253 8.33 -1.61 -4.80
N VAL A 254 8.66 -2.54 -3.91
CA VAL A 254 9.31 -3.81 -4.25
C VAL A 254 8.38 -4.96 -3.87
N PHE A 255 8.14 -5.86 -4.81
CA PHE A 255 7.32 -7.05 -4.60
C PHE A 255 8.15 -8.32 -4.81
N PRO A 256 7.83 -9.41 -4.07
CA PRO A 256 8.26 -10.73 -4.46
C PRO A 256 7.74 -11.08 -5.86
N SER A 257 8.43 -11.99 -6.56
CA SER A 257 7.94 -12.49 -7.84
C SER A 257 6.55 -13.12 -7.71
N PHE A 258 5.69 -12.86 -8.68
CA PHE A 258 4.38 -13.48 -8.82
C PHE A 258 4.05 -13.72 -10.29
N ASP A 259 3.16 -14.68 -10.55
CA ASP A 259 2.69 -15.04 -11.87
C ASP A 259 1.24 -14.57 -12.09
N LEU A 260 0.88 -14.34 -13.34
CA LEU A 260 -0.49 -14.11 -13.76
C LEU A 260 -1.08 -15.39 -14.34
N VAL A 261 -2.39 -15.53 -14.23
CA VAL A 261 -3.20 -16.59 -14.86
C VAL A 261 -4.41 -15.96 -15.52
N GLN A 262 -4.85 -16.54 -16.60
CA GLN A 262 -6.16 -16.18 -17.16
C GLN A 262 -7.30 -16.82 -16.37
N ARG A 263 -8.35 -16.07 -16.14
CA ARG A 263 -9.61 -16.51 -15.54
C ARG A 263 -10.75 -16.18 -16.48
N ALA A 264 -11.66 -17.11 -16.69
CA ALA A 264 -12.90 -16.84 -17.41
C ALA A 264 -13.86 -16.04 -16.53
N THR A 265 -14.46 -15.01 -17.09
CA THR A 265 -15.52 -14.21 -16.48
C THR A 265 -16.69 -14.09 -17.47
N GLU A 266 -17.81 -13.54 -17.04
CA GLU A 266 -18.94 -13.23 -17.94
C GLU A 266 -18.60 -12.16 -19.00
N TYR A 267 -17.52 -11.39 -18.78
CA TYR A 267 -17.04 -10.33 -19.69
C TYR A 267 -15.94 -10.83 -20.66
N GLY A 268 -15.47 -12.07 -20.51
CA GLY A 268 -14.37 -12.65 -21.27
C GLY A 268 -13.24 -13.17 -20.39
N ALA A 269 -12.14 -13.57 -21.00
CA ALA A 269 -10.93 -13.96 -20.27
C ALA A 269 -10.20 -12.73 -19.73
N VAL A 270 -9.79 -12.76 -18.46
CA VAL A 270 -9.06 -11.68 -17.80
C VAL A 270 -7.79 -12.21 -17.15
N TRP A 271 -6.76 -11.37 -17.08
CA TRP A 271 -5.57 -11.69 -16.34
C TRP A 271 -5.76 -11.38 -14.84
N PHE A 272 -5.28 -12.28 -13.99
CA PHE A 272 -5.36 -12.14 -12.54
C PHE A 272 -4.10 -12.72 -11.88
N PRO A 273 -3.61 -12.15 -10.76
CA PRO A 273 -2.50 -12.75 -10.03
C PRO A 273 -2.84 -14.17 -9.57
N ARG A 274 -1.97 -15.14 -9.85
CA ARG A 274 -2.17 -16.54 -9.42
C ARG A 274 -2.32 -16.66 -7.91
N GLN A 275 -1.57 -15.84 -7.18
CA GLN A 275 -1.53 -15.75 -5.73
C GLN A 275 -1.59 -14.27 -5.31
N PRO A 276 -2.79 -13.66 -5.33
CA PRO A 276 -2.94 -12.23 -5.03
C PRO A 276 -2.48 -11.85 -3.63
N GLU A 277 -2.47 -12.82 -2.69
CA GLU A 277 -2.01 -12.62 -1.32
C GLU A 277 -0.54 -12.20 -1.24
N ILE A 278 0.30 -12.58 -2.20
CA ILE A 278 1.71 -12.16 -2.28
C ILE A 278 1.78 -10.64 -2.44
N ILE A 279 0.99 -10.09 -3.37
CA ILE A 279 0.94 -8.65 -3.64
C ILE A 279 0.35 -7.92 -2.44
N LEU A 280 -0.80 -8.42 -1.94
CA LEU A 280 -1.54 -7.77 -0.84
C LEU A 280 -0.73 -7.77 0.46
N THR A 281 -0.06 -8.88 0.79
CA THR A 281 0.78 -8.95 1.99
C THR A 281 2.00 -8.04 1.87
N ALA A 282 2.65 -7.99 0.71
CA ALA A 282 3.77 -7.07 0.49
C ALA A 282 3.33 -5.61 0.64
N PHE A 283 2.17 -5.27 0.12
CA PHE A 283 1.65 -3.91 0.10
C PHE A 283 1.08 -3.45 1.44
N TYR A 284 0.18 -4.27 2.03
CA TYR A 284 -0.67 -3.92 3.17
C TYR A 284 -0.30 -4.64 4.48
N GLY A 285 0.54 -5.68 4.44
CA GLY A 285 0.77 -6.55 5.60
C GLY A 285 -0.45 -7.41 5.90
N ASP A 286 -1.08 -7.22 7.06
CA ASP A 286 -2.37 -7.85 7.36
C ASP A 286 -3.51 -7.13 6.63
N TRP A 287 -3.61 -7.38 5.35
CA TRP A 287 -4.63 -6.82 4.46
C TRP A 287 -6.06 -7.26 4.80
N ARG A 288 -6.25 -8.26 5.65
CA ARG A 288 -7.56 -8.74 6.09
C ARG A 288 -8.21 -7.80 7.10
N THR A 289 -7.39 -7.10 7.89
CA THR A 289 -7.85 -6.12 8.87
C THR A 289 -8.03 -4.75 8.20
N PRO A 290 -9.27 -4.21 8.11
CA PRO A 290 -9.49 -2.89 7.52
C PRO A 290 -8.77 -1.78 8.28
N ASN A 291 -8.09 -0.90 7.54
CA ASN A 291 -7.50 0.32 8.09
C ASN A 291 -8.05 1.55 7.37
N PRO A 292 -8.96 2.33 7.98
CA PRO A 292 -9.58 3.50 7.36
C PRO A 292 -8.62 4.68 7.16
N TYR A 293 -7.42 4.61 7.75
CA TYR A 293 -6.38 5.64 7.65
C TYR A 293 -5.26 5.25 6.68
N TRP A 294 -5.42 4.12 5.98
CA TRP A 294 -4.43 3.69 5.00
C TRP A 294 -4.29 4.70 3.88
N ASP A 295 -3.05 4.97 3.50
CA ASP A 295 -2.71 5.76 2.32
C ASP A 295 -1.64 5.00 1.53
N THR A 296 -1.95 4.62 0.31
CA THR A 296 -1.09 3.78 -0.53
C THR A 296 0.30 4.37 -0.76
N VAL A 297 0.41 5.70 -0.81
CA VAL A 297 1.71 6.37 -1.05
C VAL A 297 2.63 6.25 0.15
N VAL A 298 2.10 6.44 1.36
CA VAL A 298 2.89 6.53 2.60
C VAL A 298 2.91 5.22 3.38
N SER A 299 1.74 4.53 3.46
CA SER A 299 1.57 3.37 4.33
C SER A 299 2.21 2.09 3.81
N ALA A 300 2.39 1.97 2.48
CA ALA A 300 2.85 0.74 1.85
C ALA A 300 4.10 0.15 2.54
N LEU A 301 4.04 -1.14 2.90
CA LEU A 301 5.12 -1.80 3.64
C LEU A 301 6.31 -2.13 2.76
N ASN A 302 6.08 -2.29 1.48
CA ASN A 302 7.06 -2.66 0.47
C ASN A 302 7.77 -1.47 -0.18
N LEU A 303 7.76 -0.30 0.46
CA LEU A 303 8.59 0.81 0.02
C LEU A 303 10.07 0.44 0.15
N LYS A 304 10.84 0.64 -0.92
CA LYS A 304 12.29 0.40 -0.92
C LYS A 304 13.00 1.27 0.13
N HIS A 305 12.52 2.51 0.28
CA HIS A 305 12.97 3.48 1.29
C HIS A 305 11.94 4.60 1.44
N PHE A 306 12.03 5.36 2.52
CA PHE A 306 11.18 6.53 2.75
C PHE A 306 11.79 7.75 2.05
N SER A 307 11.51 7.89 0.74
CA SER A 307 12.11 8.89 -0.13
C SER A 307 11.63 10.32 0.17
N LEU A 308 12.36 11.31 -0.37
CA LEU A 308 11.96 12.71 -0.26
C LEU A 308 10.59 12.98 -0.90
N LEU A 309 10.26 12.33 -2.03
CA LEU A 309 8.92 12.41 -2.63
C LEU A 309 7.83 11.94 -1.67
N VAL A 310 8.03 10.79 -1.03
CA VAL A 310 7.06 10.24 -0.07
C VAL A 310 6.94 11.13 1.17
N ARG A 311 8.05 11.66 1.68
CA ARG A 311 8.06 12.61 2.81
C ARG A 311 7.30 13.89 2.49
N CYS A 312 7.57 14.50 1.33
CA CYS A 312 6.85 15.70 0.88
C CYS A 312 5.36 15.43 0.74
N TYR A 313 4.98 14.31 0.15
CA TYR A 313 3.57 13.91 0.06
C TYR A 313 2.95 13.72 1.45
N ALA A 314 3.62 13.04 2.35
CA ALA A 314 3.12 12.84 3.72
C ALA A 314 2.94 14.17 4.47
N TYR A 315 3.91 15.09 4.38
CA TYR A 315 3.82 16.42 4.98
C TYR A 315 2.72 17.27 4.35
N HIS A 316 2.57 17.21 3.02
CA HIS A 316 1.45 17.84 2.32
C HIS A 316 0.11 17.37 2.91
N ARG A 317 -0.09 16.05 2.99
CA ARG A 317 -1.34 15.46 3.49
C ARG A 317 -1.56 15.72 4.98
N LEU A 318 -0.51 15.67 5.79
CA LEU A 318 -0.54 16.03 7.20
C LEU A 318 -1.01 17.47 7.39
N ALA A 319 -0.36 18.43 6.74
CA ALA A 319 -0.71 19.84 6.83
C ALA A 319 -2.12 20.13 6.29
N GLN A 320 -2.49 19.55 5.15
CA GLN A 320 -3.80 19.68 4.53
C GLN A 320 -4.93 19.24 5.47
N ASN A 321 -4.81 18.04 6.07
CA ASN A 321 -5.84 17.52 6.96
C ASN A 321 -5.89 18.33 8.27
N TRP A 322 -4.75 18.79 8.77
CA TRP A 322 -4.71 19.65 9.94
C TRP A 322 -5.37 21.01 9.67
N LEU A 323 -5.05 21.66 8.55
CA LEU A 323 -5.68 22.93 8.10
C LEU A 323 -7.20 22.83 7.94
N THR A 324 -7.71 21.67 7.54
CA THR A 324 -9.15 21.43 7.35
C THR A 324 -9.86 20.94 8.62
N GLY A 325 -9.13 20.78 9.74
CA GLY A 325 -9.68 20.33 11.03
C GLY A 325 -9.94 18.82 11.13
N ASP A 326 -9.51 18.01 10.14
CA ASP A 326 -9.51 16.55 10.24
C ASP A 326 -8.27 16.07 11.01
N LEU A 327 -8.31 16.30 12.33
CA LEU A 327 -7.17 16.02 13.21
C LEU A 327 -6.83 14.53 13.29
N ALA A 328 -7.82 13.65 13.16
CA ALA A 328 -7.60 12.21 13.20
C ALA A 328 -6.81 11.75 11.98
N LYS A 329 -7.18 12.22 10.80
CA LYS A 329 -6.46 11.92 9.56
C LYS A 329 -5.08 12.60 9.52
N ALA A 330 -4.96 13.84 10.04
CA ALA A 330 -3.67 14.49 10.21
C ALA A 330 -2.76 13.67 11.14
N TRP A 331 -3.27 13.22 12.28
CA TRP A 331 -2.53 12.37 13.21
C TRP A 331 -2.03 11.08 12.53
N SER A 332 -2.87 10.45 11.69
CA SER A 332 -2.49 9.23 10.99
C SER A 332 -1.28 9.42 10.07
N TYR A 333 -1.17 10.56 9.37
CA TYR A 333 0.01 10.87 8.55
C TYR A 333 1.26 11.11 9.39
N ALA A 334 1.15 11.87 10.49
CA ALA A 334 2.27 12.06 11.41
C ALA A 334 2.75 10.72 11.99
N HIS A 335 1.81 9.86 12.39
CA HIS A 335 2.12 8.52 12.89
C HIS A 335 2.81 7.64 11.84
N GLN A 336 2.34 7.64 10.59
CA GLN A 336 2.96 6.88 9.50
C GLN A 336 4.39 7.34 9.21
N VAL A 337 4.64 8.65 9.22
CA VAL A 337 6.00 9.18 9.07
C VAL A 337 6.89 8.68 10.21
N THR A 338 6.44 8.74 11.47
CA THR A 338 7.23 8.25 12.62
C THR A 338 7.46 6.73 12.61
N LEU A 339 6.61 5.95 11.93
CA LEU A 339 6.85 4.51 11.71
C LEU A 339 7.93 4.26 10.65
N LYS A 340 8.03 5.12 9.63
CA LYS A 340 8.99 4.98 8.52
C LYS A 340 10.34 5.63 8.84
N ASP A 341 10.31 6.71 9.59
CA ASP A 341 11.48 7.46 10.06
C ASP A 341 11.27 7.89 11.52
N PRO A 342 11.72 7.06 12.48
CA PRO A 342 11.57 7.35 13.90
C PRO A 342 12.31 8.62 14.36
N ASP A 343 13.32 9.06 13.61
CA ASP A 343 14.13 10.25 13.91
C ASP A 343 13.53 11.54 13.34
N ASP A 344 12.40 11.46 12.67
CA ASP A 344 11.69 12.64 12.15
C ASP A 344 11.05 13.44 13.29
N VAL A 345 11.83 14.39 13.82
CA VAL A 345 11.44 15.24 14.97
C VAL A 345 10.18 16.06 14.68
N LEU A 346 9.98 16.50 13.41
CA LEU A 346 8.83 17.32 13.04
C LEU A 346 7.55 16.49 13.06
N ALA A 347 7.58 15.31 12.50
CA ALA A 347 6.44 14.39 12.53
C ALA A 347 6.11 13.94 13.97
N LEU A 348 7.12 13.63 14.77
CA LEU A 348 6.95 13.27 16.18
C LEU A 348 6.27 14.38 16.99
N ARG A 349 6.75 15.63 16.85
CA ARG A 349 6.15 16.81 17.51
C ARG A 349 4.73 17.07 17.00
N SER A 350 4.51 16.98 15.70
CA SER A 350 3.19 17.14 15.10
C SER A 350 2.19 16.12 15.66
N LYS A 351 2.59 14.85 15.73
CA LYS A 351 1.80 13.78 16.33
C LYS A 351 1.42 14.08 17.78
N GLN A 352 2.37 14.47 18.61
CA GLN A 352 2.12 14.82 20.02
C GLN A 352 1.13 16.00 20.18
N TRP A 353 1.25 17.03 19.34
CA TRP A 353 0.31 18.16 19.38
C TRP A 353 -1.10 17.76 18.92
N LEU A 354 -1.21 16.90 17.91
CA LEU A 354 -2.48 16.37 17.43
C LEU A 354 -3.16 15.49 18.48
N GLU A 355 -2.41 14.67 19.20
CA GLU A 355 -2.92 13.87 20.34
C GLU A 355 -3.49 14.78 21.44
N ARG A 356 -2.76 15.84 21.81
CA ARG A 356 -3.25 16.83 22.77
C ARG A 356 -4.52 17.54 22.29
N ALA A 357 -4.57 17.89 21.00
CA ALA A 357 -5.74 18.55 20.43
C ALA A 357 -6.96 17.61 20.38
N LEU A 358 -6.78 16.35 19.98
CA LEU A 358 -7.85 15.34 19.98
C LEU A 358 -8.39 15.11 21.40
N ASN A 359 -7.51 14.96 22.40
CA ASN A 359 -7.91 14.78 23.80
C ASN A 359 -8.69 15.99 24.32
N ARG A 360 -8.27 17.24 24.04
CA ARG A 360 -8.99 18.46 24.43
C ARG A 360 -10.41 18.51 23.84
N LEU A 361 -10.58 17.97 22.63
CA LEU A 361 -11.86 17.93 21.93
C LEU A 361 -12.70 16.69 22.31
N ASN A 362 -12.24 15.90 23.26
CA ASN A 362 -12.85 14.61 23.64
C ASN A 362 -13.06 13.68 22.44
N ARG A 363 -12.09 13.65 21.52
CA ARG A 363 -12.08 12.79 20.33
C ARG A 363 -11.10 11.65 20.51
N LYS A 364 -11.47 10.47 19.99
CA LYS A 364 -10.59 9.30 20.04
C LYS A 364 -9.36 9.53 19.17
N ILE A 365 -8.18 9.23 19.73
CA ILE A 365 -6.96 9.08 18.94
C ILE A 365 -7.16 7.84 18.05
N PRO A 366 -6.84 7.92 16.74
CA PRO A 366 -6.96 6.76 15.86
C PRO A 366 -6.18 5.56 16.40
N VAL A 367 -6.81 4.41 16.39
CA VAL A 367 -6.11 3.15 16.63
C VAL A 367 -5.52 2.72 15.30
N TRP A 368 -4.19 2.67 15.23
CA TRP A 368 -3.52 2.13 14.07
C TRP A 368 -3.51 0.61 14.19
N PRO A 369 -4.10 -0.13 13.23
CA PRO A 369 -4.02 -1.59 13.26
C PRO A 369 -2.57 -2.04 13.28
N ASP A 370 -2.28 -3.06 14.06
CA ASP A 370 -0.91 -3.61 14.23
C ASP A 370 -0.35 -4.27 12.94
N CYS A 371 -1.15 -4.22 11.86
CA CYS A 371 -0.82 -4.74 10.53
C CYS A 371 0.47 -4.15 9.90
N GLN A 372 0.96 -3.02 10.43
CA GLN A 372 2.21 -2.40 9.95
C GLN A 372 3.45 -2.79 10.75
N ARG A 373 3.34 -3.41 11.90
CA ARG A 373 4.50 -4.07 12.49
C ARG A 373 4.91 -5.21 11.57
N GLN A 374 6.20 -5.29 11.24
CA GLN A 374 6.75 -6.46 10.57
C GLN A 374 6.32 -7.68 11.37
N ARG A 375 5.29 -8.39 10.94
CA ARG A 375 4.92 -9.67 11.54
C ARG A 375 5.89 -10.72 11.06
N ARG A 376 6.89 -11.00 11.86
CA ARG A 376 7.88 -12.05 11.59
C ARG A 376 7.34 -13.37 12.10
N VAL A 377 7.07 -14.26 11.16
CA VAL A 377 6.59 -15.61 11.43
C VAL A 377 7.77 -16.55 11.60
N TYR A 378 7.73 -17.36 12.61
CA TYR A 378 8.70 -18.40 12.88
C TYR A 378 8.04 -19.77 12.85
N THR A 379 8.71 -20.74 12.24
CA THR A 379 8.29 -22.14 12.26
C THR A 379 9.49 -23.08 12.32
N ARG A 380 9.24 -24.31 12.75
CA ARG A 380 10.24 -25.39 12.80
C ARG A 380 9.73 -26.57 11.98
N MET A 381 10.59 -27.13 11.12
CA MET A 381 10.24 -28.30 10.32
C MET A 381 11.44 -29.20 10.07
N VAL A 382 11.18 -30.45 9.81
CA VAL A 382 12.22 -31.39 9.37
C VAL A 382 12.53 -31.20 7.90
N ALA A 383 11.51 -31.05 7.07
CA ALA A 383 11.57 -30.82 5.61
C ALA A 383 12.29 -31.94 4.85
N ASP A 384 12.19 -33.21 5.32
CA ASP A 384 12.81 -34.36 4.67
C ASP A 384 12.03 -34.74 3.40
N LEU A 385 12.72 -35.07 2.31
CA LEU A 385 12.14 -35.34 0.99
C LEU A 385 11.10 -34.25 0.62
N PHE A 386 11.53 -33.02 0.58
CA PHE A 386 10.67 -31.83 0.42
C PHE A 386 9.60 -32.02 -0.67
N HIS A 387 8.33 -31.88 -0.30
CA HIS A 387 7.19 -32.21 -1.14
C HIS A 387 6.08 -31.13 -1.05
N GLU A 388 5.00 -31.29 -1.83
CA GLU A 388 3.90 -30.33 -1.93
C GLU A 388 3.30 -29.96 -0.57
N GLY A 389 3.18 -30.91 0.37
CA GLY A 389 2.68 -30.62 1.72
C GLY A 389 3.52 -29.60 2.47
N HIS A 390 4.84 -29.64 2.30
CA HIS A 390 5.74 -28.61 2.87
C HIS A 390 5.53 -27.25 2.18
N VAL A 391 5.36 -27.22 0.86
CA VAL A 391 5.11 -25.99 0.10
C VAL A 391 3.79 -25.34 0.53
N ASN A 392 2.72 -26.11 0.67
CA ASN A 392 1.41 -25.64 1.11
C ASN A 392 1.45 -25.05 2.52
N PHE A 393 2.14 -25.74 3.44
CA PHE A 393 2.36 -25.23 4.80
C PHE A 393 3.14 -23.92 4.80
N LEU A 394 4.27 -23.86 4.08
CA LEU A 394 5.10 -22.65 4.00
C LEU A 394 4.35 -21.47 3.37
N ARG A 395 3.53 -21.73 2.36
CA ARG A 395 2.65 -20.73 1.77
C ARG A 395 1.67 -20.16 2.80
N ALA A 396 0.99 -21.04 3.55
CA ALA A 396 0.04 -20.65 4.59
C ALA A 396 0.75 -19.91 5.75
N ALA A 397 1.94 -20.38 6.16
CA ALA A 397 2.76 -19.73 7.19
C ALA A 397 3.19 -18.32 6.76
N ARG A 398 3.65 -18.15 5.50
CA ARG A 398 4.04 -16.85 4.96
C ARG A 398 2.86 -15.86 4.91
N ALA A 399 1.64 -16.36 4.72
CA ALA A 399 0.43 -15.53 4.73
C ALA A 399 0.05 -14.99 6.11
N LEU A 400 0.63 -15.51 7.20
CA LEU A 400 0.41 -15.00 8.56
C LEU A 400 1.23 -13.72 8.85
N GLY A 401 2.24 -13.41 8.04
CA GLY A 401 3.10 -12.25 8.30
C GLY A 401 3.86 -11.75 7.09
N THR A 402 4.72 -10.77 7.33
CA THR A 402 5.52 -10.10 6.30
C THR A 402 6.89 -10.75 6.06
N HIS A 403 7.30 -11.67 6.96
CA HIS A 403 8.59 -12.35 6.89
C HIS A 403 8.47 -13.73 7.53
N LEU A 404 8.84 -14.77 6.82
CA LEU A 404 8.84 -16.15 7.32
C LEU A 404 10.27 -16.65 7.51
N THR A 405 10.61 -16.96 8.76
CA THR A 405 11.84 -17.65 9.12
C THR A 405 11.54 -19.11 9.44
N VAL A 406 12.24 -20.02 8.79
CA VAL A 406 12.09 -21.47 8.97
C VAL A 406 13.32 -22.04 9.64
N CYS A 407 13.14 -22.70 10.79
CA CYS A 407 14.20 -23.48 11.42
C CYS A 407 14.15 -24.93 10.93
N VAL A 408 15.19 -25.36 10.23
CA VAL A 408 15.35 -26.76 9.80
C VAL A 408 15.99 -27.55 10.92
N VAL A 409 15.22 -28.51 11.47
CA VAL A 409 15.63 -29.31 12.64
C VAL A 409 16.86 -30.18 12.32
N SER A 410 17.84 -30.21 13.25
CA SER A 410 19.08 -30.98 13.08
C SER A 410 18.83 -32.51 12.98
N ASP A 411 19.71 -33.22 12.27
CA ASP A 411 19.61 -34.67 12.08
C ASP A 411 19.61 -35.40 13.42
N LYS A 412 20.48 -34.97 14.34
CA LYS A 412 20.55 -35.53 15.71
C LYS A 412 19.19 -35.40 16.41
N ARG A 413 18.56 -34.25 16.38
CA ARG A 413 17.28 -34.01 17.05
C ARG A 413 16.11 -34.75 16.37
N VAL A 414 16.18 -34.93 15.06
CA VAL A 414 15.20 -35.77 14.34
C VAL A 414 15.33 -37.23 14.80
N ALA A 415 16.56 -37.74 14.92
CA ALA A 415 16.80 -39.13 15.39
C ALA A 415 16.33 -39.31 16.84
N GLU A 416 16.60 -38.36 17.73
CA GLU A 416 16.13 -38.39 19.12
C GLU A 416 14.60 -38.40 19.21
N ASN A 417 13.89 -37.59 18.38
CA ASN A 417 12.45 -37.50 18.43
C ASN A 417 11.68 -38.61 17.68
N LYS A 418 12.25 -39.11 16.57
CA LYS A 418 11.58 -40.08 15.67
C LYS A 418 12.20 -41.48 15.67
N GLY A 419 13.30 -41.70 16.39
CA GLY A 419 14.01 -42.96 16.43
C GLY A 419 14.71 -43.33 15.12
N LYS A 420 14.74 -42.44 14.12
CA LYS A 420 15.38 -42.70 12.81
C LYS A 420 15.97 -41.41 12.24
N GLN A 421 17.06 -41.55 11.50
CA GLN A 421 17.68 -40.43 10.77
C GLN A 421 16.79 -39.99 9.61
N PRO A 422 16.79 -38.70 9.24
CA PRO A 422 16.20 -38.23 8.00
C PRO A 422 16.98 -38.80 6.79
N VAL A 423 16.32 -38.91 5.65
CA VAL A 423 16.94 -39.36 4.40
C VAL A 423 17.96 -38.34 3.89
N MET A 424 17.62 -37.05 3.96
CA MET A 424 18.48 -35.96 3.54
C MET A 424 19.18 -35.34 4.74
N LYS A 425 20.46 -34.95 4.58
CA LYS A 425 21.21 -34.21 5.60
C LYS A 425 20.62 -32.85 5.85
N GLN A 426 20.78 -32.33 7.05
CA GLN A 426 20.25 -31.01 7.43
C GLN A 426 20.63 -29.90 6.43
N ALA A 427 21.88 -29.87 5.95
CA ALA A 427 22.35 -28.88 5.00
C ALA A 427 21.58 -28.93 3.66
N GLU A 428 21.30 -30.12 3.15
CA GLU A 428 20.53 -30.34 1.92
C GLU A 428 19.07 -29.87 2.11
N ARG A 429 18.45 -30.26 3.22
CA ARG A 429 17.10 -29.84 3.59
C ARG A 429 16.99 -28.32 3.74
N ALA A 430 17.98 -27.70 4.39
CA ALA A 430 18.04 -26.26 4.57
C ALA A 430 18.21 -25.50 3.25
N ALA A 431 19.03 -26.01 2.33
CA ALA A 431 19.23 -25.42 1.00
C ALA A 431 17.92 -25.44 0.18
N ILE A 432 17.17 -26.54 0.21
CA ILE A 432 15.88 -26.65 -0.50
C ILE A 432 14.84 -25.72 0.12
N VAL A 433 14.76 -25.64 1.44
CA VAL A 433 13.84 -24.74 2.15
C VAL A 433 14.18 -23.29 1.83
N ALA A 434 15.47 -22.92 1.79
CA ALA A 434 15.91 -21.57 1.44
C ALA A 434 15.55 -21.17 -0.01
N ALA A 435 15.49 -22.14 -0.93
CA ALA A 435 15.07 -21.93 -2.30
C ALA A 435 13.54 -21.81 -2.46
N CYS A 436 12.76 -22.11 -1.41
CA CYS A 436 11.31 -21.98 -1.47
C CYS A 436 10.89 -20.51 -1.46
N ARG A 437 10.11 -20.09 -2.46
CA ARG A 437 9.66 -18.69 -2.64
C ARG A 437 8.90 -18.11 -1.45
N TYR A 438 8.40 -18.91 -0.54
CA TYR A 438 7.64 -18.48 0.63
C TYR A 438 8.52 -18.25 1.86
N VAL A 439 9.82 -18.55 1.78
CA VAL A 439 10.76 -18.49 2.90
C VAL A 439 11.69 -17.30 2.71
N ASP A 440 11.77 -16.43 3.71
CA ASP A 440 12.65 -15.25 3.69
C ASP A 440 13.98 -15.50 4.39
N ALA A 441 14.00 -16.42 5.39
CA ALA A 441 15.23 -16.79 6.11
C ALA A 441 15.18 -18.24 6.61
N VAL A 442 16.34 -18.89 6.70
CA VAL A 442 16.49 -20.25 7.25
C VAL A 442 17.45 -20.22 8.42
N LEU A 443 17.07 -20.90 9.50
CA LEU A 443 17.91 -21.18 10.66
C LEU A 443 18.19 -22.68 10.75
N THR A 444 19.39 -23.06 11.18
CA THR A 444 19.80 -24.46 11.39
C THR A 444 20.02 -24.80 12.86
N GLU A 445 20.14 -23.76 13.70
CA GLU A 445 20.21 -23.94 15.15
C GLU A 445 18.79 -24.06 15.72
N THR A 446 18.50 -25.22 16.30
CA THR A 446 17.17 -25.53 16.81
C THR A 446 17.10 -25.26 18.31
N PRO A 447 16.30 -24.28 18.78
CA PRO A 447 16.15 -24.03 20.21
C PRO A 447 15.48 -25.23 20.92
N ALA A 448 15.78 -25.39 22.21
CA ALA A 448 15.16 -26.44 23.02
C ALA A 448 13.65 -26.26 23.15
N SER A 449 13.20 -25.04 23.36
CA SER A 449 11.79 -24.61 23.40
C SER A 449 11.62 -23.31 22.63
N VAL A 450 10.39 -23.01 22.23
CA VAL A 450 10.02 -21.72 21.68
C VAL A 450 9.34 -20.95 22.80
N ASN A 451 10.06 -20.01 23.40
CA ASN A 451 9.60 -19.23 24.54
C ASN A 451 9.60 -17.72 24.20
N PRO A 452 8.99 -16.85 25.04
CA PRO A 452 8.91 -15.42 24.79
C PRO A 452 10.26 -14.76 24.59
N GLU A 453 11.30 -15.15 25.34
CA GLU A 453 12.65 -14.60 25.26
C GLU A 453 13.27 -14.90 23.89
N TYR A 454 13.15 -16.14 23.40
CA TYR A 454 13.61 -16.52 22.06
C TYR A 454 12.89 -15.75 20.96
N MET A 455 11.58 -15.62 21.08
CA MET A 455 10.77 -14.87 20.10
C MET A 455 11.19 -13.39 20.09
N GLN A 456 11.37 -12.79 21.26
CA GLN A 456 11.79 -11.39 21.42
C GLN A 456 13.21 -11.16 20.87
N GLN A 457 14.16 -12.04 21.20
CA GLN A 457 15.57 -11.94 20.77
C GLN A 457 15.69 -11.93 19.24
N HIS A 458 14.85 -12.73 18.55
CA HIS A 458 14.84 -12.81 17.10
C HIS A 458 13.80 -11.89 16.43
N GLY A 459 13.04 -11.14 17.22
CA GLY A 459 11.97 -10.25 16.73
C GLY A 459 10.80 -10.98 16.09
N PHE A 460 10.55 -12.26 16.48
CA PHE A 460 9.42 -13.02 15.96
C PHE A 460 8.13 -12.65 16.70
N ASN A 461 7.03 -12.55 15.94
CA ASN A 461 5.72 -12.18 16.46
C ASN A 461 4.75 -13.37 16.48
N ILE A 462 4.95 -14.34 15.61
CA ILE A 462 4.07 -15.49 15.41
C ILE A 462 4.92 -16.78 15.36
N TYR A 463 4.50 -17.78 16.11
CA TYR A 463 4.95 -19.15 15.96
C TYR A 463 3.85 -19.98 15.31
N THR A 464 4.20 -20.74 14.26
CA THR A 464 3.22 -21.56 13.54
C THR A 464 3.70 -22.98 13.29
N PHE A 465 2.75 -23.91 13.27
CA PHE A 465 2.97 -25.32 12.98
C PHE A 465 1.70 -25.95 12.36
N ALA A 466 1.83 -27.14 11.80
CA ALA A 466 0.71 -27.99 11.38
C ALA A 466 0.92 -29.39 11.92
N CYS A 467 -0.14 -30.15 12.17
CA CYS A 467 -0.08 -31.48 12.78
C CYS A 467 -0.87 -32.50 11.96
N ALA A 468 -0.30 -33.67 11.75
CA ALA A 468 -0.98 -34.80 11.11
C ALA A 468 -1.83 -35.62 12.10
N SER A 469 -1.57 -35.50 13.40
CA SER A 469 -2.27 -36.26 14.46
C SER A 469 -2.35 -35.48 15.76
N GLU A 470 -3.30 -35.84 16.63
CA GLU A 470 -3.45 -35.26 17.96
C GLU A 470 -2.24 -35.51 18.87
N HIS A 471 -1.54 -36.64 18.66
CA HIS A 471 -0.29 -36.90 19.37
C HIS A 471 0.79 -35.88 18.98
N GLU A 472 0.98 -35.65 17.69
CA GLU A 472 1.93 -34.65 17.18
C GLU A 472 1.57 -33.23 17.64
N ARG A 473 0.27 -32.93 17.66
CA ARG A 473 -0.25 -31.66 18.16
C ARG A 473 0.15 -31.40 19.61
N ARG A 474 -0.06 -32.36 20.48
CA ARG A 474 0.33 -32.27 21.90
C ARG A 474 1.83 -32.04 22.08
N GLU A 475 2.67 -32.73 21.32
CA GLU A 475 4.13 -32.55 21.39
C GLU A 475 4.56 -31.15 20.90
N LYS A 476 3.94 -30.63 19.83
CA LYS A 476 4.23 -29.28 19.34
C LYS A 476 3.76 -28.19 20.29
N LEU A 477 2.61 -28.37 20.93
CA LEU A 477 2.12 -27.44 21.95
C LEU A 477 3.02 -27.40 23.20
N LYS A 478 3.61 -28.53 23.62
CA LYS A 478 4.60 -28.56 24.70
C LYS A 478 5.82 -27.69 24.39
N LEU A 479 6.27 -27.65 23.14
CA LEU A 479 7.43 -26.84 22.71
C LEU A 479 7.20 -25.34 22.84
N CYS A 480 5.96 -24.89 22.76
CA CYS A 480 5.58 -23.48 22.81
C CYS A 480 4.63 -23.16 23.98
N ALA A 481 4.60 -24.02 25.01
CA ALA A 481 3.65 -23.89 26.13
C ALA A 481 3.76 -22.58 26.93
N SER A 482 4.92 -21.92 26.89
CA SER A 482 5.15 -20.64 27.56
C SER A 482 4.78 -19.42 26.70
N LEU A 483 4.43 -19.61 25.42
CA LEU A 483 4.02 -18.49 24.57
C LEU A 483 2.58 -18.07 24.86
N PRO A 484 2.28 -16.76 24.78
CA PRO A 484 0.91 -16.26 24.73
C PRO A 484 0.11 -16.90 23.60
N ALA A 485 -1.15 -17.22 23.84
CA ALA A 485 -2.00 -17.91 22.86
C ALA A 485 -2.14 -17.15 21.52
N GLU A 486 -2.13 -15.82 21.57
CA GLU A 486 -2.19 -14.93 20.42
C GLU A 486 -0.95 -14.99 19.51
N MET A 487 0.17 -15.51 20.02
CA MET A 487 1.38 -15.73 19.23
C MET A 487 1.41 -17.11 18.54
N ILE A 488 0.49 -18.02 18.86
CA ILE A 488 0.48 -19.40 18.37
C ILE A 488 -0.60 -19.57 17.32
N HIS A 489 -0.19 -20.02 16.12
CA HIS A 489 -1.13 -20.30 15.02
C HIS A 489 -0.93 -21.71 14.49
N GLU A 490 -1.94 -22.56 14.68
CA GLU A 490 -1.99 -23.87 14.06
C GLU A 490 -2.56 -23.76 12.65
N LEU A 491 -1.86 -24.33 11.67
CA LEU A 491 -2.26 -24.30 10.26
C LEU A 491 -2.79 -25.68 9.81
N PRO A 492 -3.65 -25.72 8.79
CA PRO A 492 -4.14 -26.98 8.23
C PRO A 492 -2.99 -27.87 7.74
N TYR A 493 -3.07 -29.16 8.04
CA TYR A 493 -2.17 -30.17 7.49
C TYR A 493 -2.64 -30.58 6.08
N THR A 494 -1.70 -30.73 5.14
CA THR A 494 -2.02 -31.22 3.79
C THR A 494 -2.12 -32.74 3.81
N LEU A 495 -3.31 -33.28 3.57
CA LEU A 495 -3.55 -34.72 3.46
C LEU A 495 -3.09 -35.26 2.10
N GLY A 496 -2.84 -36.56 2.03
CA GLY A 496 -2.56 -37.30 0.78
C GLY A 496 -1.09 -37.30 0.35
N ILE A 497 -0.19 -36.63 1.10
CA ILE A 497 1.26 -36.67 0.85
C ILE A 497 2.05 -36.53 2.14
N SER A 498 2.97 -37.47 2.38
CA SER A 498 3.94 -37.42 3.48
C SER A 498 5.31 -37.93 3.05
N THR A 499 6.34 -37.65 3.82
CA THR A 499 7.69 -38.24 3.64
C THR A 499 7.62 -39.77 3.66
N SER A 500 6.79 -40.34 4.54
CA SER A 500 6.62 -41.82 4.64
C SER A 500 5.99 -42.40 3.38
N ASP A 501 4.98 -41.74 2.81
CA ASP A 501 4.34 -42.17 1.55
C ASP A 501 5.31 -42.15 0.38
N ILE A 502 6.19 -41.14 0.33
CA ILE A 502 7.22 -41.03 -0.71
C ILE A 502 8.23 -42.18 -0.57
N VAL A 503 8.70 -42.47 0.65
CA VAL A 503 9.61 -43.59 0.94
C VAL A 503 8.98 -44.92 0.54
N SER A 504 7.71 -45.18 0.91
CA SER A 504 7.00 -46.40 0.51
C SER A 504 6.94 -46.56 -1.02
N ARG A 505 6.56 -45.50 -1.74
CA ARG A 505 6.51 -45.52 -3.22
C ARG A 505 7.88 -45.80 -3.86
N ILE A 506 8.97 -45.31 -3.27
CA ILE A 506 10.33 -45.58 -3.75
C ILE A 506 10.70 -47.07 -3.53
N ILE A 507 10.38 -47.63 -2.36
CA ILE A 507 10.67 -49.02 -2.03
C ILE A 507 9.86 -49.94 -2.94
N ASP A 508 8.56 -49.72 -3.09
CA ASP A 508 7.66 -50.50 -3.93
C ASP A 508 8.07 -50.46 -5.40
N GLY A 509 8.44 -49.25 -5.92
CA GLY A 509 8.94 -49.09 -7.27
C GLY A 509 10.30 -49.71 -7.52
N ALA A 510 11.16 -49.82 -6.50
CA ALA A 510 12.44 -50.53 -6.59
C ALA A 510 12.27 -52.07 -6.58
N GLY A 511 11.25 -52.56 -5.86
CA GLY A 511 10.88 -53.98 -5.87
C GLY A 511 10.42 -54.48 -7.24
N ASN A 512 9.60 -53.68 -7.94
CA ASN A 512 9.09 -54.04 -9.27
C ASN A 512 10.16 -54.00 -10.39
N ARG A 513 11.24 -53.21 -10.26
CA ARG A 513 12.34 -53.18 -11.24
C ARG A 513 13.31 -54.36 -11.17
N LYS A 514 13.30 -55.15 -10.08
CA LYS A 514 14.10 -56.36 -9.95
C LYS A 514 13.47 -57.61 -10.59
N ALA A 515 12.26 -57.49 -11.14
CA ALA A 515 11.51 -58.63 -11.70
C ALA A 515 11.49 -58.65 -13.24
N GLU A 516 12.20 -57.77 -13.96
CA GLU A 516 12.39 -57.91 -15.40
C GLU A 516 13.61 -58.81 -15.66
N PRO A 517 13.44 -59.97 -16.30
CA PRO A 517 14.58 -60.80 -16.68
C PRO A 517 15.35 -60.13 -17.82
N GLU A 518 16.69 -60.12 -17.69
CA GLU A 518 17.60 -59.82 -18.80
C GLU A 518 17.16 -60.59 -20.05
N LYS A 519 16.71 -59.90 -21.06
CA LYS A 519 16.54 -60.47 -22.39
C LYS A 519 17.92 -60.55 -23.01
N THR A 520 18.44 -61.79 -23.07
CA THR A 520 19.56 -62.22 -23.90
C THR A 520 19.30 -61.92 -25.38
#